data_61abd696c314aa671f11e5c4e888288f
#
_entry.id   61abd696c314aa671f11e5c4e888288f
#
_cell.length_a   1.000
_cell.length_b   1.000
_cell.length_c   1.000
_cell.angle_alpha   90.00
_cell.angle_beta   90.00
_cell.angle_gamma   90.00
#
_symmetry.space_group_name_H-M   'P 1'
#
loop_
_entity.id
_entity.type
_entity.pdbx_description
1 polymer ?
#
loop_
_entity_poly.entity_id
_entity_poly.type
_entity_poly.pdbx_seq_one_letter_code
_entity_poly.pdbx_strand_id
1 'polypeptide(L)'
;MTLIGALSLLSSMREPVFETGDAAARLNLTAAHASAVLARLASGRLLVRLRRGLWAFPDRVDPLSLPGRLTAPLPSYVSLQSALYLHGLISQIPAVTYAVSLARTRRFDTPLGVVSIHHVTPAFFSGFDPTGPQGALIASPEKALVDVLYLSPTRSRLFRALPEIEIPRRFNPRLARAMTTRIASTRRRAMVTRALDVILRTTTARRARSGRRRPDTIGR
;
A
#
# COMPACT_ATOMS: atom_id res chain seq x y z
N MET A 1 32.78 0.32 -21.32
CA MET A 1 31.96 -0.73 -20.67
C MET A 1 30.81 -1.11 -21.59
N THR A 2 30.57 -2.40 -21.80
CA THR A 2 29.43 -2.91 -22.60
C THR A 2 28.13 -2.86 -21.80
N LEU A 3 26.97 -2.83 -22.46
CA LEU A 3 25.66 -2.88 -21.77
C LEU A 3 25.49 -4.18 -20.97
N ILE A 4 25.98 -5.29 -21.51
CA ILE A 4 25.94 -6.60 -20.82
C ILE A 4 26.77 -6.55 -19.53
N GLY A 5 27.99 -6.00 -19.58
CA GLY A 5 28.83 -5.82 -18.41
C GLY A 5 28.19 -4.90 -17.35
N ALA A 6 27.56 -3.80 -17.79
CA ALA A 6 26.82 -2.93 -16.90
C ALA A 6 25.64 -3.65 -16.23
N LEU A 7 24.87 -4.39 -17.01
CA LEU A 7 23.74 -5.17 -16.48
C LEU A 7 24.21 -6.20 -15.45
N SER A 8 25.29 -6.95 -15.74
CA SER A 8 25.85 -7.93 -14.81
C SER A 8 26.25 -7.31 -13.47
N LEU A 9 26.97 -6.16 -13.51
CA LEU A 9 27.35 -5.43 -12.30
C LEU A 9 26.15 -4.91 -11.52
N LEU A 10 25.13 -4.37 -12.19
CA LEU A 10 23.92 -3.89 -11.53
C LEU A 10 23.07 -5.05 -10.97
N SER A 11 23.00 -6.18 -11.69
CA SER A 11 22.25 -7.37 -11.24
C SER A 11 22.82 -7.99 -9.97
N SER A 12 24.11 -7.78 -9.68
CA SER A 12 24.73 -8.22 -8.43
C SER A 12 24.38 -7.33 -7.22
N MET A 13 23.67 -6.22 -7.42
CA MET A 13 23.19 -5.40 -6.32
C MET A 13 22.10 -6.16 -5.53
N ARG A 14 22.18 -6.09 -4.20
CA ARG A 14 21.23 -6.74 -3.30
C ARG A 14 19.83 -6.20 -3.46
N GLU A 15 19.72 -4.86 -3.60
CA GLU A 15 18.45 -4.16 -3.69
C GLU A 15 17.97 -4.12 -5.15
N PRO A 16 16.73 -4.55 -5.43
CA PRO A 16 16.19 -4.54 -6.79
C PRO A 16 15.76 -3.14 -7.26
N VAL A 17 15.64 -2.17 -6.34
CA VAL A 17 15.33 -0.77 -6.60
C VAL A 17 16.51 0.07 -6.14
N PHE A 18 17.03 0.95 -6.99
CA PHE A 18 18.23 1.74 -6.74
C PHE A 18 18.16 3.11 -7.40
N GLU A 19 18.91 4.05 -6.86
CA GLU A 19 19.04 5.38 -7.43
C GLU A 19 20.13 5.46 -8.51
N THR A 20 20.07 6.50 -9.36
CA THR A 20 21.11 6.74 -10.37
C THR A 20 22.49 6.90 -9.72
N GLY A 21 22.57 7.45 -8.50
CA GLY A 21 23.81 7.58 -7.74
C GLY A 21 24.41 6.22 -7.37
N ASP A 22 23.58 5.27 -6.93
CA ASP A 22 24.03 3.90 -6.58
C ASP A 22 24.60 3.19 -7.82
N ALA A 23 23.90 3.34 -8.95
CA ALA A 23 24.36 2.80 -10.23
C ALA A 23 25.68 3.45 -10.68
N ALA A 24 25.82 4.76 -10.54
CA ALA A 24 27.04 5.49 -10.86
C ALA A 24 28.24 4.98 -10.05
N ALA A 25 28.06 4.83 -8.75
CA ALA A 25 29.06 4.27 -7.85
C ALA A 25 29.42 2.83 -8.23
N ARG A 26 28.39 1.97 -8.46
CA ARG A 26 28.59 0.55 -8.80
C ARG A 26 29.31 0.35 -10.14
N LEU A 27 29.03 1.21 -11.12
CA LEU A 27 29.60 1.16 -12.47
C LEU A 27 30.92 1.93 -12.61
N ASN A 28 31.33 2.66 -11.57
CA ASN A 28 32.46 3.60 -11.60
C ASN A 28 32.33 4.63 -12.73
N LEU A 29 31.15 5.25 -12.84
CA LEU A 29 30.80 6.25 -13.85
C LEU A 29 30.34 7.55 -13.21
N THR A 30 30.36 8.63 -13.96
CA THR A 30 29.66 9.86 -13.57
C THR A 30 28.12 9.62 -13.58
N ALA A 31 27.39 10.40 -12.81
CA ALA A 31 25.92 10.31 -12.76
C ALA A 31 25.26 10.50 -14.16
N ALA A 32 25.83 11.36 -15.00
CA ALA A 32 25.35 11.60 -16.36
C ALA A 32 25.53 10.35 -17.24
N HIS A 33 26.71 9.74 -17.22
CA HIS A 33 26.99 8.52 -17.98
C HIS A 33 26.16 7.32 -17.44
N ALA A 34 26.05 7.16 -16.12
CA ALA A 34 25.19 6.14 -15.53
C ALA A 34 23.73 6.30 -15.97
N SER A 35 23.19 7.54 -15.96
CA SER A 35 21.85 7.83 -16.43
C SER A 35 21.63 7.41 -17.89
N ALA A 36 22.61 7.66 -18.77
CA ALA A 36 22.54 7.23 -20.17
C ALA A 36 22.56 5.71 -20.32
N VAL A 37 23.41 5.00 -19.55
CA VAL A 37 23.46 3.53 -19.54
C VAL A 37 22.13 2.95 -19.05
N LEU A 38 21.59 3.49 -17.94
CA LEU A 38 20.31 3.05 -17.38
C LEU A 38 19.12 3.27 -18.34
N ALA A 39 19.12 4.40 -19.06
CA ALA A 39 18.11 4.68 -20.07
C ALA A 39 18.18 3.67 -21.24
N ARG A 40 19.39 3.28 -21.68
CA ARG A 40 19.58 2.23 -22.71
C ARG A 40 19.15 0.84 -22.23
N LEU A 41 19.42 0.49 -20.95
CA LEU A 41 18.94 -0.76 -20.36
C LEU A 41 17.40 -0.75 -20.24
N ALA A 42 16.81 0.38 -19.93
CA ALA A 42 15.36 0.52 -19.85
C ALA A 42 14.68 0.47 -21.24
N SER A 43 15.28 1.00 -22.29
CA SER A 43 14.77 0.83 -23.66
C SER A 43 14.77 -0.63 -24.11
N GLY A 44 15.72 -1.43 -23.59
CA GLY A 44 15.76 -2.90 -23.76
C GLY A 44 14.87 -3.67 -22.80
N ARG A 45 14.02 -3.00 -21.98
CA ARG A 45 13.14 -3.60 -20.96
C ARG A 45 13.85 -4.40 -19.87
N LEU A 46 15.16 -4.26 -19.73
CA LEU A 46 15.97 -4.91 -18.69
C LEU A 46 15.86 -4.19 -17.36
N LEU A 47 15.54 -2.91 -17.41
CA LEU A 47 15.21 -2.07 -16.25
C LEU A 47 13.92 -1.30 -16.52
N VAL A 48 13.30 -0.80 -15.46
CA VAL A 48 12.21 0.16 -15.54
C VAL A 48 12.54 1.40 -14.71
N ARG A 49 12.07 2.55 -15.19
CA ARG A 49 12.20 3.81 -14.46
C ARG A 49 10.92 4.04 -13.66
N LEU A 50 11.02 4.01 -12.34
CA LEU A 50 9.88 4.23 -11.44
C LEU A 50 9.53 5.71 -11.30
N ARG A 51 10.57 6.56 -11.17
CA ARG A 51 10.51 8.04 -11.19
C ARG A 51 11.86 8.59 -11.61
N ARG A 52 11.96 9.90 -11.75
CA ARG A 52 13.26 10.55 -12.04
C ARG A 52 14.31 10.11 -11.01
N GLY A 53 15.40 9.54 -11.51
CA GLY A 53 16.53 9.08 -10.71
C GLY A 53 16.33 7.75 -9.98
N LEU A 54 15.16 7.10 -10.06
CA LEU A 54 14.86 5.82 -9.40
C LEU A 54 14.54 4.74 -10.44
N TRP A 55 15.24 3.62 -10.35
CA TRP A 55 15.22 2.51 -11.31
C TRP A 55 14.96 1.20 -10.60
N ALA A 56 14.47 0.20 -11.34
CA ALA A 56 14.20 -1.13 -10.79
C ALA A 56 14.42 -2.23 -11.83
N PHE A 57 14.75 -3.41 -11.33
CA PHE A 57 14.64 -4.67 -12.08
C PHE A 57 13.18 -5.13 -12.02
N PRO A 58 12.43 -5.13 -13.15
CA PRO A 58 10.98 -5.36 -13.12
C PRO A 58 10.60 -6.71 -12.51
N ASP A 59 11.36 -7.77 -12.81
CA ASP A 59 11.09 -9.13 -12.37
C ASP A 59 11.47 -9.42 -10.90
N ARG A 60 12.09 -8.43 -10.23
CA ARG A 60 12.60 -8.56 -8.86
C ARG A 60 11.87 -7.70 -7.84
N VAL A 61 10.89 -6.92 -8.27
CA VAL A 61 10.18 -5.98 -7.41
C VAL A 61 8.72 -6.38 -7.24
N ASP A 62 8.32 -6.58 -5.99
CA ASP A 62 6.90 -6.72 -5.67
C ASP A 62 6.23 -5.34 -5.61
N PRO A 63 5.05 -5.15 -6.27
CA PRO A 63 4.33 -3.88 -6.27
C PRO A 63 3.98 -3.34 -4.87
N LEU A 64 3.82 -4.20 -3.87
CA LEU A 64 3.56 -3.78 -2.48
C LEU A 64 4.76 -3.11 -1.82
N SER A 65 5.99 -3.33 -2.31
CA SER A 65 7.20 -2.67 -1.82
C SER A 65 7.41 -1.26 -2.40
N LEU A 66 6.74 -0.94 -3.53
CA LEU A 66 6.91 0.33 -4.23
C LEU A 66 6.58 1.57 -3.39
N PRO A 67 5.53 1.62 -2.55
CA PRO A 67 5.22 2.81 -1.77
C PRO A 67 6.42 3.32 -0.97
N GLY A 68 7.10 2.45 -0.22
CA GLY A 68 8.28 2.82 0.57
C GLY A 68 9.43 3.36 -0.28
N ARG A 69 9.65 2.78 -1.45
CA ARG A 69 10.72 3.21 -2.39
C ARG A 69 10.38 4.54 -3.06
N LEU A 70 9.11 4.77 -3.37
CA LEU A 70 8.67 6.00 -4.05
C LEU A 70 8.59 7.21 -3.12
N THR A 71 8.34 6.99 -1.83
CA THR A 71 8.21 8.06 -0.83
C THR A 71 9.50 8.38 -0.08
N ALA A 72 10.53 7.54 -0.23
CA ALA A 72 11.81 7.75 0.45
C ALA A 72 12.31 9.20 0.28
N PRO A 73 12.86 9.83 1.36
CA PRO A 73 13.18 9.24 2.66
C PRO A 73 12.00 9.15 3.65
N LEU A 74 10.81 9.63 3.30
CA LEU A 74 9.65 9.58 4.20
C LEU A 74 9.00 8.18 4.18
N PRO A 75 8.64 7.64 5.35
CA PRO A 75 8.07 6.30 5.43
C PRO A 75 6.64 6.24 4.88
N SER A 76 6.27 5.06 4.40
CA SER A 76 4.90 4.73 4.00
C SER A 76 4.55 3.29 4.32
N TYR A 77 3.27 2.99 4.40
CA TYR A 77 2.76 1.63 4.54
C TYR A 77 1.57 1.41 3.60
N VAL A 78 1.44 0.20 3.09
CA VAL A 78 0.29 -0.23 2.29
C VAL A 78 -0.95 -0.23 3.18
N SER A 79 -2.03 0.39 2.72
CA SER A 79 -3.27 0.55 3.48
C SER A 79 -4.49 0.64 2.57
N LEU A 80 -5.59 1.17 3.09
CA LEU A 80 -6.82 1.41 2.35
C LEU A 80 -7.29 0.13 1.65
N GLN A 81 -7.80 0.24 0.41
CA GLN A 81 -8.33 -0.90 -0.33
C GLN A 81 -7.30 -2.02 -0.52
N SER A 82 -6.01 -1.68 -0.69
CA SER A 82 -4.95 -2.70 -0.83
C SER A 82 -4.82 -3.55 0.42
N ALA A 83 -4.72 -2.95 1.61
CA ALA A 83 -4.64 -3.72 2.86
C ALA A 83 -5.98 -4.35 3.23
N LEU A 84 -7.13 -3.70 2.94
CA LEU A 84 -8.45 -4.32 3.14
C LEU A 84 -8.57 -5.62 2.33
N TYR A 85 -8.13 -5.63 1.07
CA TYR A 85 -8.12 -6.83 0.23
C TYR A 85 -7.18 -7.91 0.79
N LEU A 86 -5.94 -7.56 1.13
CA LEU A 86 -4.96 -8.50 1.70
C LEU A 86 -5.45 -9.18 2.98
N HIS A 87 -6.26 -8.47 3.77
CA HIS A 87 -6.84 -9.00 4.99
C HIS A 87 -8.23 -9.63 4.82
N GLY A 88 -8.77 -9.66 3.60
CA GLY A 88 -10.08 -10.25 3.30
C GLY A 88 -11.26 -9.43 3.83
N LEU A 89 -11.11 -8.11 4.00
CA LEU A 89 -12.23 -7.23 4.34
C LEU A 89 -13.03 -6.82 3.12
N ILE A 90 -12.45 -6.92 1.93
CA ILE A 90 -13.11 -6.72 0.64
C ILE A 90 -12.69 -7.83 -0.30
N SER A 91 -13.58 -8.21 -1.23
CA SER A 91 -13.31 -9.22 -2.26
C SER A 91 -12.75 -8.64 -3.55
N GLN A 92 -12.96 -7.34 -3.78
CA GLN A 92 -12.51 -6.67 -5.00
C GLN A 92 -10.99 -6.45 -4.98
N ILE A 93 -10.28 -6.95 -6.00
CA ILE A 93 -8.85 -6.73 -6.20
C ILE A 93 -8.62 -5.27 -6.61
N PRO A 94 -7.83 -4.49 -5.85
CA PRO A 94 -7.55 -3.11 -6.23
C PRO A 94 -6.61 -3.05 -7.45
N ALA A 95 -6.98 -2.28 -8.47
CA ALA A 95 -6.11 -2.01 -9.63
C ALA A 95 -4.96 -1.04 -9.32
N VAL A 96 -4.91 -0.50 -8.12
CA VAL A 96 -3.94 0.49 -7.65
C VAL A 96 -3.41 0.05 -6.30
N THR A 97 -2.10 0.15 -6.08
CA THR A 97 -1.51 -0.02 -4.74
C THR A 97 -1.74 1.26 -3.94
N TYR A 98 -2.61 1.16 -2.94
CA TYR A 98 -2.89 2.27 -2.03
C TYR A 98 -1.99 2.24 -0.81
N ALA A 99 -1.42 3.39 -0.47
CA ALA A 99 -0.56 3.53 0.69
C ALA A 99 -0.77 4.86 1.42
N VAL A 100 -0.44 4.84 2.69
CA VAL A 100 -0.46 5.99 3.58
C VAL A 100 0.98 6.37 3.93
N SER A 101 1.27 7.67 3.98
CA SER A 101 2.64 8.17 4.18
C SER A 101 2.65 9.51 4.93
N LEU A 102 3.81 9.87 5.46
CA LEU A 102 4.14 11.22 5.89
C LEU A 102 4.49 12.14 4.71
N ALA A 103 4.72 11.56 3.51
CA ALA A 103 4.91 12.31 2.28
C ALA A 103 3.60 12.95 1.80
N ARG A 104 3.70 13.95 0.95
CA ARG A 104 2.53 14.60 0.33
C ARG A 104 1.71 13.60 -0.48
N THR A 105 0.39 13.75 -0.48
CA THR A 105 -0.51 12.98 -1.34
C THR A 105 -0.09 13.10 -2.79
N ARG A 106 0.14 11.95 -3.42
CA ARG A 106 0.61 11.86 -4.81
C ARG A 106 0.26 10.51 -5.43
N ARG A 107 -0.03 10.52 -6.72
CA ARG A 107 -0.15 9.36 -7.57
C ARG A 107 1.14 9.17 -8.38
N PHE A 108 1.60 7.94 -8.45
CA PHE A 108 2.72 7.52 -9.29
C PHE A 108 2.20 6.49 -10.29
N ASP A 109 2.29 6.83 -11.56
CA ASP A 109 2.04 5.90 -12.66
C ASP A 109 3.39 5.31 -13.06
N THR A 110 3.63 4.05 -12.72
CA THR A 110 4.90 3.36 -12.98
C THR A 110 4.69 2.20 -13.94
N PRO A 111 5.74 1.72 -14.65
CA PRO A 111 5.63 0.51 -15.47
C PRO A 111 5.27 -0.75 -14.69
N LEU A 112 5.44 -0.76 -13.36
CA LEU A 112 5.10 -1.87 -12.46
C LEU A 112 3.71 -1.75 -11.82
N GLY A 113 2.94 -0.75 -12.23
CA GLY A 113 1.61 -0.48 -11.70
C GLY A 113 1.49 0.90 -11.08
N VAL A 114 0.26 1.24 -10.76
CA VAL A 114 -0.09 2.54 -10.20
C VAL A 114 -0.01 2.50 -8.68
N VAL A 115 0.65 3.49 -8.08
CA VAL A 115 0.73 3.67 -6.63
C VAL A 115 0.08 4.99 -6.23
N SER A 116 -0.87 4.95 -5.31
CA SER A 116 -1.54 6.13 -4.77
C SER A 116 -1.16 6.34 -3.31
N ILE A 117 -0.44 7.42 -3.05
CA ILE A 117 0.03 7.81 -1.72
C ILE A 117 -0.93 8.84 -1.12
N HIS A 118 -1.34 8.61 0.12
CA HIS A 118 -2.21 9.49 0.89
C HIS A 118 -1.50 9.99 2.14
N HIS A 119 -1.46 11.31 2.31
CA HIS A 119 -0.81 11.92 3.47
C HIS A 119 -1.64 11.80 4.73
N VAL A 120 -0.96 11.48 5.84
CA VAL A 120 -1.50 11.59 7.20
C VAL A 120 -0.51 12.31 8.13
N THR A 121 -1.01 12.83 9.24
CA THR A 121 -0.16 13.46 10.25
C THR A 121 0.67 12.42 11.02
N PRO A 122 1.85 12.78 11.54
CA PRO A 122 2.70 11.86 12.31
C PRO A 122 1.98 11.16 13.47
N ALA A 123 1.11 11.87 14.20
CA ALA A 123 0.34 11.29 15.30
C ALA A 123 -0.60 10.14 14.88
N PHE A 124 -1.02 10.13 13.61
CA PHE A 124 -1.90 9.09 13.05
C PHE A 124 -1.13 7.99 12.29
N PHE A 125 0.21 8.17 12.10
CA PHE A 125 1.07 7.24 11.38
C PHE A 125 1.52 6.08 12.27
N SER A 126 0.72 5.02 12.35
CA SER A 126 0.94 3.84 13.21
C SER A 126 0.02 2.67 12.84
N GLY A 127 0.18 1.51 13.46
CA GLY A 127 -0.71 0.35 13.28
C GLY A 127 -0.42 -0.44 12.01
N PHE A 128 0.85 -0.61 11.69
CA PHE A 128 1.38 -1.38 10.56
C PHE A 128 2.62 -2.18 10.98
N ASP A 129 2.89 -3.25 10.27
CA ASP A 129 4.00 -4.16 10.51
C ASP A 129 4.73 -4.51 9.21
N PRO A 130 6.03 -4.92 9.25
CA PRO A 130 6.80 -5.29 8.07
C PRO A 130 6.47 -6.73 7.60
N THR A 131 5.19 -7.00 7.35
CA THR A 131 4.67 -8.32 6.99
C THR A 131 4.57 -8.53 5.49
N GLY A 132 4.80 -7.50 4.69
CA GLY A 132 4.74 -7.56 3.25
C GLY A 132 6.04 -8.04 2.59
N PRO A 133 5.98 -8.36 1.28
CA PRO A 133 7.16 -8.75 0.52
C PRO A 133 8.23 -7.66 0.55
N GLN A 134 9.50 -8.08 0.57
CA GLN A 134 10.67 -7.19 0.61
C GLN A 134 10.63 -6.17 1.77
N GLY A 135 10.04 -6.57 2.91
CA GLY A 135 9.91 -5.72 4.09
C GLY A 135 8.88 -4.60 3.95
N ALA A 136 7.96 -4.69 3.00
CA ALA A 136 6.88 -3.72 2.86
C ALA A 136 6.06 -3.63 4.14
N LEU A 137 5.84 -2.41 4.61
CA LEU A 137 4.99 -2.15 5.76
C LEU A 137 3.52 -2.25 5.32
N ILE A 138 2.73 -3.06 6.03
CA ILE A 138 1.30 -3.27 5.75
C ILE A 138 0.49 -2.90 6.98
N ALA A 139 -0.56 -2.10 6.81
CA ALA A 139 -1.51 -1.78 7.85
C ALA A 139 -2.18 -3.04 8.40
N SER A 140 -2.43 -3.10 9.71
CA SER A 140 -3.32 -4.12 10.27
C SER A 140 -4.74 -4.00 9.69
N PRO A 141 -5.58 -5.04 9.75
CA PRO A 141 -6.96 -4.97 9.26
C PRO A 141 -7.75 -3.83 9.90
N GLU A 142 -7.54 -3.59 11.21
CA GLU A 142 -8.17 -2.50 11.95
C GLU A 142 -7.71 -1.14 11.44
N LYS A 143 -6.39 -1.00 11.25
CA LYS A 143 -5.80 0.26 10.76
C LYS A 143 -6.24 0.56 9.34
N ALA A 144 -6.24 -0.43 8.45
CA ALA A 144 -6.68 -0.26 7.07
C ALA A 144 -8.12 0.26 6.99
N LEU A 145 -9.03 -0.29 7.82
CA LEU A 145 -10.40 0.19 7.90
C LEU A 145 -10.50 1.61 8.46
N VAL A 146 -9.77 1.91 9.53
CA VAL A 146 -9.76 3.25 10.14
C VAL A 146 -9.16 4.28 9.18
N ASP A 147 -8.13 3.94 8.41
CA ASP A 147 -7.54 4.82 7.40
C ASP A 147 -8.55 5.18 6.28
N VAL A 148 -9.29 4.18 5.79
CA VAL A 148 -10.34 4.43 4.80
C VAL A 148 -11.38 5.40 5.35
N LEU A 149 -11.86 5.19 6.58
CA LEU A 149 -12.86 6.05 7.20
C LEU A 149 -12.32 7.47 7.50
N TYR A 150 -11.04 7.57 7.86
CA TYR A 150 -10.37 8.85 8.12
C TYR A 150 -10.21 9.68 6.86
N LEU A 151 -9.88 9.06 5.72
CA LEU A 151 -9.63 9.73 4.44
C LEU A 151 -10.89 9.90 3.58
N SER A 152 -11.98 9.16 3.87
CA SER A 152 -13.23 9.16 3.09
C SER A 152 -13.91 10.53 2.89
N PRO A 153 -13.80 11.50 3.82
CA PRO A 153 -14.38 12.83 3.64
C PRO A 153 -13.63 13.70 2.63
N THR A 154 -12.44 13.27 2.20
CA THR A 154 -11.75 13.97 1.12
C THR A 154 -12.55 13.75 -0.17
N ARG A 155 -12.79 14.82 -0.95
CA ARG A 155 -13.65 14.86 -2.15
C ARG A 155 -13.21 13.92 -3.30
N SER A 156 -12.27 13.01 -3.05
CA SER A 156 -11.82 12.08 -4.07
C SER A 156 -12.89 11.02 -4.35
N ARG A 157 -13.12 10.70 -5.63
CA ARG A 157 -14.05 9.65 -6.09
C ARG A 157 -13.76 8.27 -5.46
N LEU A 158 -12.54 8.07 -4.98
CA LEU A 158 -12.02 6.85 -4.36
C LEU A 158 -12.83 6.39 -3.13
N PHE A 159 -13.45 7.33 -2.42
CA PHE A 159 -14.14 7.06 -1.16
C PHE A 159 -15.66 7.20 -1.26
N ARG A 160 -16.21 7.49 -2.46
CA ARG A 160 -17.66 7.67 -2.64
C ARG A 160 -18.47 6.39 -2.54
N ALA A 161 -17.87 5.26 -2.86
CA ALA A 161 -18.48 3.94 -2.69
C ALA A 161 -17.46 3.06 -1.98
N LEU A 162 -17.63 2.86 -0.67
CA LEU A 162 -16.92 1.79 0.02
C LEU A 162 -17.43 0.47 -0.55
N PRO A 163 -16.53 -0.45 -0.98
CA PRO A 163 -16.95 -1.79 -1.32
C PRO A 163 -17.62 -2.43 -0.10
N GLU A 164 -18.40 -3.46 -0.34
CA GLU A 164 -19.00 -4.23 0.75
C GLU A 164 -17.91 -4.75 1.68
N ILE A 165 -17.95 -4.34 2.95
CA ILE A 165 -16.95 -4.70 3.94
C ILE A 165 -17.40 -5.93 4.70
N GLU A 166 -16.56 -6.96 4.68
CA GLU A 166 -16.69 -8.17 5.50
C GLU A 166 -15.65 -8.10 6.63
N ILE A 167 -16.11 -8.14 7.86
CA ILE A 167 -15.21 -8.13 9.01
C ILE A 167 -14.74 -9.56 9.31
N PRO A 168 -13.45 -9.92 9.18
CA PRO A 168 -12.96 -11.26 9.48
C PRO A 168 -13.06 -11.58 10.99
N ARG A 169 -13.05 -12.88 11.35
CA ARG A 169 -13.19 -13.29 12.77
C ARG A 169 -12.07 -12.76 13.67
N ARG A 170 -10.87 -12.63 13.12
CA ARG A 170 -9.68 -12.12 13.83
C ARG A 170 -9.63 -10.59 13.99
N PHE A 171 -10.57 -9.86 13.40
CA PHE A 171 -10.64 -8.40 13.54
C PHE A 171 -10.96 -8.00 14.98
N ASN A 172 -10.21 -7.06 15.53
CA ASN A 172 -10.39 -6.57 16.89
C ASN A 172 -11.09 -5.19 16.92
N PRO A 173 -12.41 -5.14 17.19
CA PRO A 173 -13.15 -3.89 17.21
C PRO A 173 -12.68 -2.89 18.29
N ARG A 174 -12.13 -3.40 19.42
CA ARG A 174 -11.59 -2.54 20.49
C ARG A 174 -10.34 -1.83 20.03
N LEU A 175 -9.44 -2.54 19.32
CA LEU A 175 -8.22 -1.97 18.75
C LEU A 175 -8.56 -0.91 17.69
N ALA A 176 -9.52 -1.20 16.79
CA ALA A 176 -9.98 -0.23 15.80
C ALA A 176 -10.50 1.07 16.45
N ARG A 177 -11.31 0.97 17.51
CA ARG A 177 -11.78 2.14 18.26
C ARG A 177 -10.63 2.88 18.94
N ALA A 178 -9.69 2.18 19.55
CA ALA A 178 -8.51 2.81 20.17
C ALA A 178 -7.68 3.61 19.16
N MET A 179 -7.57 3.14 17.91
CA MET A 179 -6.86 3.89 16.86
C MET A 179 -7.55 5.20 16.51
N THR A 180 -8.88 5.32 16.64
CA THR A 180 -9.59 6.59 16.37
C THR A 180 -9.23 7.69 17.36
N THR A 181 -8.78 7.35 18.56
CA THR A 181 -8.41 8.36 19.57
C THR A 181 -7.20 9.19 19.17
N ARG A 182 -6.35 8.67 18.25
CA ARG A 182 -5.20 9.41 17.69
C ARG A 182 -5.59 10.47 16.66
N ILE A 183 -6.87 10.58 16.29
CA ILE A 183 -7.37 11.63 15.41
C ILE A 183 -7.49 12.93 16.20
N ALA A 184 -6.65 13.92 15.90
CA ALA A 184 -6.60 15.18 16.64
C ALA A 184 -7.92 15.96 16.57
N SER A 185 -8.54 16.08 15.39
CA SER A 185 -9.80 16.78 15.20
C SER A 185 -10.96 16.02 15.85
N THR A 186 -11.58 16.60 16.88
CA THR A 186 -12.74 16.03 17.58
C THR A 186 -13.91 15.75 16.65
N ARG A 187 -14.21 16.68 15.72
CA ARG A 187 -15.27 16.50 14.70
C ARG A 187 -14.97 15.30 13.79
N ARG A 188 -13.74 15.19 13.29
CA ARG A 188 -13.34 14.07 12.40
C ARG A 188 -13.32 12.75 13.18
N ARG A 189 -12.82 12.75 14.40
CA ARG A 189 -12.83 11.59 15.30
C ARG A 189 -14.26 11.05 15.50
N ALA A 190 -15.20 11.91 15.89
CA ALA A 190 -16.60 11.53 16.09
C ALA A 190 -17.23 10.94 14.82
N MET A 191 -16.92 11.52 13.66
CA MET A 191 -17.41 11.01 12.36
C MET A 191 -16.84 9.63 12.04
N VAL A 192 -15.52 9.44 12.18
CA VAL A 192 -14.86 8.16 11.92
C VAL A 192 -15.38 7.08 12.89
N THR A 193 -15.51 7.40 14.18
CA THR A 193 -16.04 6.47 15.19
C THR A 193 -17.47 6.04 14.86
N ARG A 194 -18.36 6.98 14.49
CA ARG A 194 -19.73 6.64 14.08
C ARG A 194 -19.74 5.72 12.84
N ALA A 195 -18.96 6.04 11.83
CA ALA A 195 -18.88 5.22 10.62
C ALA A 195 -18.36 3.80 10.92
N LEU A 196 -17.34 3.68 11.76
CA LEU A 196 -16.82 2.40 12.24
C LEU A 196 -17.90 1.60 12.96
N ASP A 197 -18.63 2.22 13.90
CA ASP A 197 -19.67 1.55 14.67
C ASP A 197 -20.85 1.09 13.80
N VAL A 198 -21.20 1.84 12.74
CA VAL A 198 -22.20 1.43 11.75
C VAL A 198 -21.74 0.15 11.04
N ILE A 199 -20.51 0.12 10.51
CA ILE A 199 -19.95 -1.05 9.81
C ILE A 199 -19.94 -2.28 10.73
N LEU A 200 -19.44 -2.12 11.95
CA LEU A 200 -19.36 -3.22 12.92
C LEU A 200 -20.73 -3.81 13.26
N ARG A 201 -21.75 -2.97 13.48
CA ARG A 201 -23.12 -3.41 13.76
C ARG A 201 -23.75 -4.13 12.57
N THR A 202 -23.62 -3.57 11.36
CA THR A 202 -24.19 -4.17 10.14
C THR A 202 -23.60 -5.56 9.87
N THR A 203 -22.29 -5.71 10.05
CA THR A 203 -21.62 -6.99 9.84
C THR A 203 -22.04 -8.04 10.89
N THR A 204 -22.19 -7.63 12.15
CA THR A 204 -22.67 -8.53 13.23
C THR A 204 -24.10 -9.02 12.95
N ALA A 205 -25.00 -8.13 12.56
CA ALA A 205 -26.38 -8.47 12.21
C ALA A 205 -26.47 -9.44 11.02
N ARG A 206 -25.60 -9.25 10.00
CA ARG A 206 -25.54 -10.12 8.82
C ARG A 206 -25.06 -11.53 9.17
N ARG A 207 -24.05 -11.67 10.02
CA ARG A 207 -23.56 -12.96 10.53
C ARG A 207 -24.63 -13.71 11.32
N ALA A 208 -25.40 -13.00 12.15
CA ALA A 208 -26.48 -13.61 12.90
C ALA A 208 -27.58 -14.17 11.98
N ARG A 209 -27.86 -13.52 10.84
CA ARG A 209 -28.82 -13.97 9.84
C ARG A 209 -28.31 -15.15 9.01
N SER A 210 -27.04 -15.18 8.63
CA SER A 210 -26.46 -16.28 7.86
C SER A 210 -26.28 -17.55 8.70
N GLY A 211 -26.01 -17.42 10.00
CA GLY A 211 -25.93 -18.55 10.93
C GLY A 211 -27.29 -19.25 11.22
N ARG A 212 -28.40 -18.53 11.00
CA ARG A 212 -29.75 -19.09 11.18
C ARG A 212 -30.29 -19.81 9.92
N ARG A 213 -29.60 -19.77 8.77
CA ARG A 213 -30.01 -20.39 7.51
C ARG A 213 -29.30 -21.72 7.23
N ARG A 214 -28.92 -22.52 8.20
CA ARG A 214 -28.70 -23.96 7.98
C ARG A 214 -29.99 -24.71 8.25
N PRO A 215 -30.72 -25.14 7.24
CA PRO A 215 -31.73 -26.16 7.45
C PRO A 215 -31.01 -27.50 7.64
N ASP A 216 -31.30 -28.18 8.72
CA ASP A 216 -31.18 -29.62 8.84
C ASP A 216 -32.01 -30.24 7.71
N THR A 217 -31.32 -30.78 6.70
CA THR A 217 -31.99 -31.69 5.76
C THR A 217 -31.00 -32.81 5.45
N ILE A 218 -30.88 -33.73 6.39
CA ILE A 218 -30.55 -35.12 6.10
C ILE A 218 -31.62 -35.93 6.85
N GLY A 219 -32.62 -36.30 6.15
CA GLY A 219 -33.63 -37.19 6.57
C GLY A 219 -34.09 -38.09 5.41
N ARG A 220 -33.58 -39.31 5.45
CA ARG A 220 -34.02 -40.52 4.74
C ARG A 220 -33.58 -40.69 3.29
#